data_a725e9071d736857020ff9f1e61784cf
#
_entry.id   a725e9071d736857020ff9f1e61784cf
#
_cell.length_a   1.000
_cell.length_b   1.000
_cell.length_c   1.000
_cell.angle_alpha   90.00
_cell.angle_beta   90.00
_cell.angle_gamma   90.00
#
_symmetry.space_group_name_H-M   'P 1'
#
loop_
_entity.id
_entity.type
_entity.pdbx_description
1 polymer ?
#
loop_
_entity_poly.entity_id
_entity_poly.type
_entity_poly.pdbx_seq_one_letter_code
_entity_poly.pdbx_strand_id
1 'polypeptide(L)'
;DGVSYEISLQVCEDLWDSDYSMSPTQKAVEYQSDLIINISSSPWTRNKEYSRSKQLAKHHAKYPGQMPPFVYVNAAGMQNNGKTVVVFDGNSILADRKGVRVDGCNDRFESECKIVDTDDQTKDETVTRNKLLLALICGIKEFDRQVFPFKPKWLIGVSGGMDSSISAALLTMALGSERIIGVNMATQYNTDITKNNAKTLCENLNIRYLASDIEAMVESTLTTMENFGYAKPYESL
;
A
#
# COMPACT_ATOMS: atom_id res chain seq x y z
N ASP A 1 -3.31 22.58 -39.71
CA ASP A 1 -1.95 22.12 -39.86
C ASP A 1 -1.77 20.91 -38.96
N GLY A 2 -1.81 19.68 -39.56
CA GLY A 2 -1.69 18.46 -38.80
C GLY A 2 -0.22 18.15 -38.47
N VAL A 3 0.17 18.29 -37.20
CA VAL A 3 1.42 17.74 -36.71
C VAL A 3 1.15 16.28 -36.35
N SER A 4 1.92 15.33 -36.92
CA SER A 4 1.86 13.92 -36.52
C SER A 4 3.00 13.61 -35.55
N TYR A 5 2.70 12.80 -34.56
CA TYR A 5 3.68 12.33 -33.56
C TYR A 5 3.81 10.81 -33.65
N GLU A 6 5.03 10.31 -33.57
CA GLU A 6 5.34 8.89 -33.47
C GLU A 6 5.40 8.53 -31.97
N ILE A 7 4.43 7.76 -31.47
CA ILE A 7 4.34 7.41 -30.06
C ILE A 7 4.55 5.92 -29.90
N SER A 8 5.54 5.52 -29.12
CA SER A 8 5.77 4.14 -28.70
C SER A 8 5.00 3.83 -27.42
N LEU A 9 4.13 2.83 -27.49
CA LEU A 9 3.39 2.33 -26.32
C LEU A 9 4.06 1.10 -25.74
N GLN A 10 4.19 1.08 -24.43
CA GLN A 10 4.72 -0.02 -23.63
C GLN A 10 3.72 -0.41 -22.55
N VAL A 11 3.74 -1.66 -22.12
CA VAL A 11 2.87 -2.16 -21.06
C VAL A 11 3.71 -2.78 -19.96
N CYS A 12 3.63 -2.18 -18.77
CA CYS A 12 4.12 -2.70 -17.50
C CYS A 12 5.56 -3.27 -17.56
N GLU A 13 5.67 -4.57 -17.81
CA GLU A 13 6.94 -5.32 -17.85
C GLU A 13 7.90 -4.86 -18.93
N ASP A 14 7.41 -4.23 -19.99
CA ASP A 14 8.23 -3.69 -21.07
C ASP A 14 9.30 -2.67 -20.61
N LEU A 15 9.08 -2.05 -19.45
CA LEU A 15 10.08 -1.20 -18.78
C LEU A 15 11.31 -2.00 -18.33
N TRP A 16 11.15 -3.29 -17.99
CA TRP A 16 12.16 -4.15 -17.34
C TRP A 16 12.86 -5.07 -18.34
N ASP A 17 13.10 -4.58 -19.53
CA ASP A 17 13.57 -5.35 -20.68
C ASP A 17 15.02 -5.87 -20.63
N SER A 18 15.75 -5.62 -19.54
CA SER A 18 17.18 -5.95 -19.41
C SER A 18 17.49 -7.44 -19.58
N ASP A 19 16.54 -8.32 -19.27
CA ASP A 19 16.71 -9.78 -19.24
C ASP A 19 16.04 -10.46 -20.47
N TYR A 20 15.47 -9.66 -21.38
CA TYR A 20 14.78 -10.17 -22.56
C TYR A 20 15.61 -9.98 -23.83
N SER A 21 15.41 -10.86 -24.80
CA SER A 21 16.06 -10.79 -26.12
C SER A 21 15.56 -9.62 -26.98
N MET A 22 14.36 -9.10 -26.67
CA MET A 22 13.75 -7.95 -27.33
C MET A 22 13.61 -6.80 -26.32
N SER A 23 13.99 -5.60 -26.74
CA SER A 23 13.84 -4.38 -25.95
C SER A 23 12.84 -3.45 -26.63
N PRO A 24 11.63 -3.26 -26.07
CA PRO A 24 10.67 -2.29 -26.58
C PRO A 24 11.23 -0.86 -26.58
N THR A 25 12.04 -0.51 -25.56
CA THR A 25 12.72 0.79 -25.52
C THR A 25 13.73 0.97 -26.65
N GLN A 26 14.47 -0.09 -27.00
CA GLN A 26 15.36 -0.06 -28.16
C GLN A 26 14.58 0.20 -29.44
N LYS A 27 13.45 -0.46 -29.63
CA LYS A 27 12.59 -0.25 -30.80
C LYS A 27 12.09 1.20 -30.91
N ALA A 28 11.66 1.79 -29.79
CA ALA A 28 11.25 3.18 -29.76
C ALA A 28 12.36 4.15 -30.21
N VAL A 29 13.61 3.87 -29.81
CA VAL A 29 14.78 4.65 -30.25
C VAL A 29 15.07 4.43 -31.74
N GLU A 30 15.04 3.16 -32.21
CA GLU A 30 15.25 2.82 -33.64
C GLU A 30 14.22 3.48 -34.56
N TYR A 31 12.96 3.56 -34.14
CA TYR A 31 11.87 4.22 -34.85
C TYR A 31 11.84 5.75 -34.65
N GLN A 32 12.77 6.31 -33.89
CA GLN A 32 12.86 7.74 -33.61
C GLN A 32 11.54 8.31 -33.03
N SER A 33 10.89 7.55 -32.15
CA SER A 33 9.64 7.98 -31.54
C SER A 33 9.78 9.33 -30.85
N ASP A 34 8.73 10.14 -30.91
CA ASP A 34 8.68 11.44 -30.24
C ASP A 34 8.45 11.29 -28.73
N LEU A 35 7.78 10.21 -28.33
CA LEU A 35 7.40 9.95 -26.95
C LEU A 35 7.29 8.43 -26.69
N ILE A 36 7.72 7.99 -25.51
CA ILE A 36 7.41 6.66 -24.99
C ILE A 36 6.38 6.79 -23.87
N ILE A 37 5.30 6.01 -23.94
CA ILE A 37 4.30 5.91 -22.86
C ILE A 37 4.27 4.47 -22.36
N ASN A 38 4.60 4.26 -21.10
CA ASN A 38 4.46 2.96 -20.43
C ASN A 38 3.27 2.98 -19.48
N ILE A 39 2.28 2.13 -19.76
CA ILE A 39 1.07 1.97 -18.94
C ILE A 39 1.26 0.78 -18.02
N SER A 40 1.26 1.03 -16.71
CA SER A 40 1.60 0.05 -15.69
C SER A 40 0.51 -0.14 -14.63
N SER A 41 0.41 -1.36 -14.16
CA SER A 41 -0.24 -1.73 -12.89
C SER A 41 0.81 -2.44 -12.02
N SER A 42 1.82 -1.67 -11.59
CA SER A 42 2.98 -2.17 -10.86
C SER A 42 2.75 -2.00 -9.36
N PRO A 43 2.60 -3.11 -8.58
CA PRO A 43 2.33 -3.06 -7.16
C PRO A 43 3.44 -2.33 -6.39
N TRP A 44 3.03 -1.61 -5.35
CA TRP A 44 3.98 -0.99 -4.47
C TRP A 44 4.68 -2.03 -3.59
N THR A 45 6.00 -1.91 -3.52
CA THR A 45 6.85 -2.56 -2.53
C THR A 45 7.89 -1.57 -2.04
N ARG A 46 8.53 -1.87 -0.90
CA ARG A 46 9.63 -1.03 -0.41
C ARG A 46 10.70 -0.89 -1.50
N ASN A 47 11.16 0.34 -1.77
CA ASN A 47 12.15 0.70 -2.79
C ASN A 47 11.71 0.56 -4.26
N LYS A 48 10.43 0.30 -4.55
CA LYS A 48 9.95 0.16 -5.94
C LYS A 48 10.18 1.44 -6.77
N GLU A 49 9.98 2.60 -6.16
CA GLU A 49 10.27 3.89 -6.79
C GLU A 49 11.73 4.04 -7.22
N TYR A 50 12.65 3.69 -6.31
CA TYR A 50 14.07 3.69 -6.63
C TYR A 50 14.39 2.74 -7.79
N SER A 51 13.78 1.55 -7.80
CA SER A 51 13.97 0.57 -8.85
C SER A 51 13.46 1.08 -10.21
N ARG A 52 12.30 1.75 -10.25
CA ARG A 52 11.75 2.39 -11.47
C ARG A 52 12.69 3.47 -11.99
N SER A 53 13.11 4.40 -11.13
CA SER A 53 14.03 5.48 -11.50
C SER A 53 15.38 4.95 -11.98
N LYS A 54 15.91 3.91 -11.33
CA LYS A 54 17.15 3.25 -11.74
C LYS A 54 17.02 2.59 -13.11
N GLN A 55 15.87 1.98 -13.40
CA GLN A 55 15.64 1.35 -14.72
C GLN A 55 15.55 2.39 -15.83
N LEU A 56 14.82 3.49 -15.59
CA LEU A 56 14.78 4.61 -16.54
C LEU A 56 16.18 5.20 -16.78
N ALA A 57 16.97 5.40 -15.73
CA ALA A 57 18.34 5.88 -15.85
C ALA A 57 19.24 4.94 -16.68
N LYS A 58 19.04 3.61 -16.57
CA LYS A 58 19.76 2.63 -17.39
C LYS A 58 19.42 2.78 -18.87
N HIS A 59 18.14 2.98 -19.23
CA HIS A 59 17.74 3.20 -20.61
C HIS A 59 18.39 4.48 -21.19
N HIS A 60 18.35 5.58 -20.44
CA HIS A 60 18.99 6.82 -20.86
C HIS A 60 20.52 6.67 -21.03
N ALA A 61 21.18 5.93 -20.12
CA ALA A 61 22.60 5.66 -20.24
C ALA A 61 22.96 4.78 -21.45
N LYS A 62 22.05 3.86 -21.83
CA LYS A 62 22.24 2.97 -22.98
C LYS A 62 22.09 3.70 -24.33
N TYR A 63 21.22 4.73 -24.38
CA TYR A 63 20.91 5.49 -25.62
C TYR A 63 21.11 6.99 -25.42
N PRO A 64 22.34 7.45 -25.17
CA PRO A 64 22.61 8.84 -24.81
C PRO A 64 22.21 9.80 -25.94
N GLY A 65 21.37 10.79 -25.60
CA GLY A 65 20.86 11.79 -26.54
C GLY A 65 19.86 11.29 -27.56
N GLN A 66 19.50 9.99 -27.56
CA GLN A 66 18.55 9.39 -28.48
C GLN A 66 17.21 9.02 -27.83
N MET A 67 17.18 8.94 -26.48
CA MET A 67 15.96 8.61 -25.78
C MET A 67 14.90 9.71 -25.98
N PRO A 68 13.68 9.35 -26.40
CA PRO A 68 12.56 10.27 -26.33
C PRO A 68 12.17 10.55 -24.87
N PRO A 69 11.37 11.60 -24.61
CA PRO A 69 10.73 11.74 -23.31
C PRO A 69 9.97 10.47 -22.94
N PHE A 70 9.95 10.12 -21.64
CA PHE A 70 9.36 8.88 -21.17
C PHE A 70 8.27 9.17 -20.13
N VAL A 71 7.04 8.79 -20.43
CA VAL A 71 5.91 8.88 -19.52
C VAL A 71 5.61 7.50 -18.94
N TYR A 72 5.82 7.34 -17.64
CA TYR A 72 5.43 6.15 -16.91
C TYR A 72 4.13 6.43 -16.16
N VAL A 73 3.05 5.75 -16.54
CA VAL A 73 1.73 5.90 -15.92
C VAL A 73 1.44 4.65 -15.08
N ASN A 74 1.24 4.81 -13.77
CA ASN A 74 0.99 3.69 -12.87
C ASN A 74 -0.38 3.75 -12.22
N ALA A 75 -0.96 2.58 -11.95
CA ALA A 75 -2.17 2.46 -11.15
C ALA A 75 -1.96 3.06 -9.74
N ALA A 76 -3.03 3.57 -9.15
CA ALA A 76 -3.05 4.08 -7.77
C ALA A 76 -4.20 3.44 -6.98
N GLY A 77 -4.06 3.40 -5.65
CA GLY A 77 -5.07 2.84 -4.76
C GLY A 77 -4.85 1.37 -4.45
N MET A 78 -5.93 0.62 -4.25
CA MET A 78 -5.91 -0.78 -3.85
C MET A 78 -6.71 -1.66 -4.81
N GLN A 79 -6.19 -2.83 -5.07
CA GLN A 79 -6.90 -3.91 -5.75
C GLN A 79 -6.96 -5.15 -4.86
N ASN A 80 -8.13 -5.80 -4.86
CA ASN A 80 -8.37 -7.05 -4.15
C ASN A 80 -8.72 -8.13 -5.19
N ASN A 81 -7.88 -9.15 -5.29
CA ASN A 81 -8.10 -10.28 -6.19
C ASN A 81 -8.75 -11.50 -5.50
N GLY A 82 -9.32 -11.30 -4.31
CA GLY A 82 -9.95 -12.34 -3.50
C GLY A 82 -8.98 -13.14 -2.62
N LYS A 83 -7.68 -13.13 -2.91
CA LYS A 83 -6.64 -13.80 -2.11
C LYS A 83 -5.66 -12.83 -1.49
N THR A 84 -5.41 -11.72 -2.17
CA THR A 84 -4.37 -10.77 -1.79
C THR A 84 -4.87 -9.35 -2.02
N VAL A 85 -4.68 -8.51 -1.02
CA VAL A 85 -4.83 -7.06 -1.13
C VAL A 85 -3.50 -6.50 -1.61
N VAL A 86 -3.52 -5.79 -2.71
CA VAL A 86 -2.36 -5.17 -3.33
C VAL A 86 -2.58 -3.68 -3.44
N VAL A 87 -1.59 -2.88 -3.03
CA VAL A 87 -1.64 -1.42 -3.13
C VAL A 87 -0.70 -0.90 -4.22
N PHE A 88 -1.11 0.18 -4.86
CA PHE A 88 -0.41 0.85 -5.94
C PHE A 88 -0.19 2.30 -5.55
N ASP A 89 1.05 2.75 -5.64
CA ASP A 89 1.46 4.07 -5.18
C ASP A 89 1.11 5.21 -6.14
N GLY A 90 0.62 4.89 -7.35
CA GLY A 90 0.56 5.86 -8.42
C GLY A 90 1.98 6.24 -8.83
N ASN A 91 2.45 7.38 -8.35
CA ASN A 91 3.82 7.85 -8.57
C ASN A 91 4.24 7.75 -10.05
N SER A 92 3.33 8.19 -10.93
CA SER A 92 3.59 8.30 -12.36
C SER A 92 4.69 9.33 -12.60
N ILE A 93 5.52 9.11 -13.61
CA ILE A 93 6.75 9.86 -13.83
C ILE A 93 6.78 10.36 -15.28
N LEU A 94 7.14 11.62 -15.46
CA LEU A 94 7.65 12.15 -16.72
C LEU A 94 9.17 12.30 -16.58
N ALA A 95 9.93 11.68 -17.47
CA ALA A 95 11.36 11.90 -17.63
C ALA A 95 11.61 12.58 -18.97
N ASP A 96 12.45 13.64 -18.97
CA ASP A 96 12.86 14.34 -20.18
C ASP A 96 13.83 13.51 -21.03
N ARG A 97 14.26 14.05 -22.18
CA ARG A 97 15.25 13.40 -23.07
C ARG A 97 16.60 13.13 -22.41
N LYS A 98 16.91 13.79 -21.29
CA LYS A 98 18.15 13.60 -20.52
C LYS A 98 17.98 12.58 -19.38
N GLY A 99 16.77 12.05 -19.19
CA GLY A 99 16.46 11.13 -18.10
C GLY A 99 16.24 11.81 -16.75
N VAL A 100 16.12 13.11 -16.76
CA VAL A 100 15.78 13.87 -15.56
C VAL A 100 14.27 13.78 -15.35
N ARG A 101 13.84 13.39 -14.15
CA ARG A 101 12.43 13.48 -13.77
C ARG A 101 12.04 14.95 -13.71
N VAL A 102 11.15 15.37 -14.58
CA VAL A 102 10.69 16.77 -14.65
C VAL A 102 9.36 16.95 -13.93
N ASP A 103 8.52 15.94 -13.95
CA ASP A 103 7.24 15.99 -13.23
C ASP A 103 6.73 14.59 -12.88
N GLY A 104 5.71 14.51 -12.05
CA GLY A 104 5.06 13.26 -11.67
C GLY A 104 3.78 13.50 -10.90
N CYS A 105 2.89 12.52 -10.94
CA CYS A 105 1.76 12.48 -10.03
C CYS A 105 2.23 12.18 -8.61
N ASN A 106 1.36 12.54 -7.64
CA ASN A 106 1.66 12.33 -6.23
C ASN A 106 1.84 10.83 -5.91
N ASP A 107 2.57 10.57 -4.85
CA ASP A 107 2.88 9.25 -4.32
C ASP A 107 2.01 8.86 -3.10
N ARG A 108 0.77 9.38 -3.07
CA ARG A 108 -0.15 9.23 -1.93
C ARG A 108 -1.05 8.01 -2.01
N PHE A 109 -0.86 7.15 -2.99
CA PHE A 109 -1.73 6.00 -3.28
C PHE A 109 -3.15 6.43 -3.72
N GLU A 110 -3.30 7.65 -4.19
CA GLU A 110 -4.56 8.24 -4.66
C GLU A 110 -4.48 8.51 -6.16
N SER A 111 -5.61 8.33 -6.85
CA SER A 111 -5.70 8.64 -8.27
C SER A 111 -5.58 10.16 -8.50
N GLU A 112 -4.78 10.53 -9.49
CA GLU A 112 -4.57 11.90 -9.91
C GLU A 112 -4.55 11.97 -11.44
N CYS A 113 -5.00 13.10 -11.98
CA CYS A 113 -4.85 13.43 -13.38
C CYS A 113 -4.11 14.77 -13.47
N LYS A 114 -3.00 14.79 -14.21
CA LYS A 114 -2.15 15.97 -14.35
C LYS A 114 -1.84 16.21 -15.82
N ILE A 115 -1.85 17.48 -16.20
CA ILE A 115 -1.33 17.92 -17.50
C ILE A 115 0.14 18.26 -17.27
N VAL A 116 1.01 17.65 -18.07
CA VAL A 116 2.46 17.85 -17.97
C VAL A 116 3.01 18.31 -19.32
N ASP A 117 4.01 19.16 -19.28
CA ASP A 117 4.75 19.59 -20.45
C ASP A 117 6.06 18.81 -20.53
N THR A 118 6.32 18.17 -21.67
CA THR A 118 7.55 17.39 -21.90
C THR A 118 8.81 18.26 -21.96
N ASP A 119 8.64 19.55 -22.19
CA ASP A 119 9.74 20.52 -22.27
C ASP A 119 9.94 21.30 -20.96
N ASP A 120 9.07 21.10 -19.97
CA ASP A 120 9.20 21.71 -18.65
C ASP A 120 10.42 21.13 -17.92
N GLN A 121 11.27 22.03 -17.41
CA GLN A 121 12.47 21.69 -16.67
C GLN A 121 12.31 21.87 -15.14
N THR A 122 11.09 22.09 -14.66
CA THR A 122 10.85 22.17 -13.22
C THR A 122 11.04 20.80 -12.57
N LYS A 123 11.93 20.75 -11.58
CA LYS A 123 12.14 19.52 -10.81
C LYS A 123 11.03 19.36 -9.80
N ASP A 124 10.45 18.15 -9.78
CA ASP A 124 9.52 17.75 -8.73
C ASP A 124 10.20 17.74 -7.35
N GLU A 125 9.65 18.48 -6.39
CA GLU A 125 10.12 18.43 -5.01
C GLU A 125 9.63 17.12 -4.36
N THR A 126 10.53 16.17 -4.20
CA THR A 126 10.23 14.92 -3.48
C THR A 126 10.05 15.18 -1.99
N VAL A 127 8.82 15.16 -1.53
CA VAL A 127 8.51 15.17 -0.10
C VAL A 127 8.71 13.78 0.47
N THR A 128 9.68 13.64 1.37
CA THR A 128 9.91 12.37 2.08
C THR A 128 8.71 12.04 2.97
N ARG A 129 8.01 10.95 2.69
CA ARG A 129 6.85 10.45 3.45
C ARG A 129 7.10 9.03 3.95
N ASN A 130 6.45 8.66 5.04
CA ASN A 130 6.44 7.26 5.47
C ASN A 130 5.49 6.46 4.55
N LYS A 131 6.01 6.01 3.42
CA LYS A 131 5.25 5.28 2.38
C LYS A 131 4.66 3.96 2.89
N LEU A 132 5.31 3.30 3.85
CA LEU A 132 4.74 2.09 4.45
C LEU A 132 3.46 2.40 5.21
N LEU A 133 3.45 3.46 6.01
CA LEU A 133 2.25 3.90 6.72
C LEU A 133 1.13 4.28 5.74
N LEU A 134 1.45 5.03 4.70
CA LEU A 134 0.47 5.42 3.66
C LEU A 134 -0.10 4.19 2.93
N ALA A 135 0.74 3.21 2.59
CA ALA A 135 0.31 1.97 1.95
C ALA A 135 -0.65 1.17 2.83
N LEU A 136 -0.35 1.04 4.13
CA LEU A 136 -1.21 0.34 5.09
C LEU A 136 -2.56 1.06 5.26
N ILE A 137 -2.56 2.37 5.42
CA ILE A 137 -3.78 3.18 5.52
C ILE A 137 -4.61 3.07 4.24
N CYS A 138 -3.99 3.19 3.07
CA CYS A 138 -4.66 3.01 1.79
C CYS A 138 -5.30 1.63 1.67
N GLY A 139 -4.56 0.56 1.98
CA GLY A 139 -5.08 -0.81 1.93
C GLY A 139 -6.32 -1.00 2.81
N ILE A 140 -6.28 -0.53 4.06
CA ILE A 140 -7.39 -0.63 5.01
C ILE A 140 -8.61 0.18 4.52
N LYS A 141 -8.39 1.44 4.16
CA LYS A 141 -9.44 2.37 3.73
C LYS A 141 -10.16 1.89 2.48
N GLU A 142 -9.41 1.46 1.48
CA GLU A 142 -9.96 0.99 0.23
C GLU A 142 -10.62 -0.38 0.36
N PHE A 143 -10.07 -1.29 1.19
CA PHE A 143 -10.71 -2.56 1.51
C PHE A 143 -12.08 -2.32 2.18
N ASP A 144 -12.13 -1.47 3.19
CA ASP A 144 -13.39 -1.11 3.86
C ASP A 144 -14.40 -0.52 2.86
N ARG A 145 -13.96 0.39 1.99
CA ARG A 145 -14.81 1.02 1.00
C ARG A 145 -15.40 0.04 -0.02
N GLN A 146 -14.59 -0.93 -0.47
CA GLN A 146 -14.98 -1.89 -1.50
C GLN A 146 -15.83 -3.03 -0.96
N VAL A 147 -15.51 -3.51 0.25
CA VAL A 147 -16.17 -4.70 0.84
C VAL A 147 -17.37 -4.31 1.71
N PHE A 148 -17.31 -3.14 2.36
CA PHE A 148 -18.31 -2.69 3.32
C PHE A 148 -18.92 -1.33 2.96
N PRO A 149 -19.67 -1.20 1.85
CA PRO A 149 -20.26 0.07 1.42
C PRO A 149 -21.23 0.68 2.45
N PHE A 150 -21.78 -0.15 3.34
CA PHE A 150 -22.66 0.27 4.45
C PHE A 150 -21.92 0.78 5.68
N LYS A 151 -20.57 0.86 5.63
CA LYS A 151 -19.71 1.45 6.67
C LYS A 151 -19.97 0.95 8.10
N PRO A 152 -19.83 -0.35 8.39
CA PRO A 152 -20.07 -0.90 9.72
C PRO A 152 -19.09 -0.37 10.75
N LYS A 153 -19.37 -0.57 12.03
CA LYS A 153 -18.38 -0.48 13.09
C LYS A 153 -17.41 -1.65 13.01
N TRP A 154 -16.15 -1.39 13.28
CA TRP A 154 -15.11 -2.41 13.35
C TRP A 154 -14.82 -2.75 14.80
N LEU A 155 -14.85 -4.04 15.13
CA LEU A 155 -14.44 -4.55 16.43
C LEU A 155 -13.00 -5.04 16.35
N ILE A 156 -12.17 -4.60 17.26
CA ILE A 156 -10.81 -5.08 17.39
C ILE A 156 -10.50 -5.54 18.81
N GLY A 157 -9.95 -6.75 18.94
CA GLY A 157 -9.43 -7.23 20.22
C GLY A 157 -8.18 -6.44 20.62
N VAL A 158 -8.21 -5.80 21.78
CA VAL A 158 -7.07 -5.05 22.34
C VAL A 158 -6.56 -5.75 23.59
N SER A 159 -5.44 -6.46 23.47
CA SER A 159 -4.81 -7.19 24.57
C SER A 159 -3.93 -6.32 25.46
N GLY A 160 -3.59 -5.10 25.03
CA GLY A 160 -2.55 -4.25 25.63
C GLY A 160 -1.13 -4.58 25.18
N GLY A 161 -0.97 -5.54 24.24
CA GLY A 161 0.28 -5.85 23.56
C GLY A 161 0.49 -4.98 22.31
N MET A 162 1.70 -5.02 21.76
CA MET A 162 2.12 -4.16 20.65
C MET A 162 1.30 -4.40 19.38
N ASP A 163 1.06 -5.64 18.98
CA ASP A 163 0.41 -5.97 17.69
C ASP A 163 -1.02 -5.46 17.64
N SER A 164 -1.81 -5.70 18.70
CA SER A 164 -3.18 -5.19 18.82
C SER A 164 -3.21 -3.66 18.87
N SER A 165 -2.22 -3.06 19.52
CA SER A 165 -2.11 -1.60 19.62
C SER A 165 -1.83 -0.94 18.29
N ILE A 166 -0.88 -1.47 17.51
CA ILE A 166 -0.56 -0.98 16.16
C ILE A 166 -1.78 -1.17 15.25
N SER A 167 -2.44 -2.32 15.30
CA SER A 167 -3.63 -2.59 14.50
C SER A 167 -4.76 -1.62 14.81
N ALA A 168 -5.03 -1.34 16.10
CA ALA A 168 -6.04 -0.36 16.50
C ALA A 168 -5.70 1.05 16.02
N ALA A 169 -4.44 1.47 16.12
CA ALA A 169 -3.99 2.77 15.63
C ALA A 169 -4.16 2.90 14.12
N LEU A 170 -3.75 1.90 13.33
CA LEU A 170 -3.89 1.89 11.88
C LEU A 170 -5.35 1.93 11.43
N LEU A 171 -6.22 1.14 12.06
CA LEU A 171 -7.66 1.17 11.80
C LEU A 171 -8.26 2.55 12.10
N THR A 172 -7.88 3.15 13.23
CA THR A 172 -8.36 4.49 13.62
C THR A 172 -7.88 5.56 12.63
N MET A 173 -6.63 5.50 12.20
CA MET A 173 -6.08 6.44 11.19
C MET A 173 -6.76 6.28 9.82
N ALA A 174 -7.14 5.07 9.44
CA ALA A 174 -7.75 4.81 8.15
C ALA A 174 -9.24 5.11 8.11
N LEU A 175 -9.98 4.81 9.18
CA LEU A 175 -11.45 4.76 9.17
C LEU A 175 -12.12 5.80 10.08
N GLY A 176 -11.35 6.43 10.97
CA GLY A 176 -11.87 7.34 11.99
C GLY A 176 -12.22 6.64 13.31
N SER A 177 -12.01 7.33 14.42
CA SER A 177 -12.20 6.78 15.77
C SER A 177 -13.65 6.36 16.05
N GLU A 178 -14.61 7.06 15.48
CA GLU A 178 -16.04 6.80 15.63
C GLU A 178 -16.47 5.45 15.06
N ARG A 179 -15.68 4.85 14.18
CA ARG A 179 -15.97 3.55 13.57
C ARG A 179 -15.30 2.36 14.27
N ILE A 180 -14.41 2.62 15.22
CA ILE A 180 -13.63 1.56 15.88
C ILE A 180 -14.12 1.33 17.31
N ILE A 181 -14.21 0.06 17.70
CA ILE A 181 -14.53 -0.37 19.06
C ILE A 181 -13.44 -1.33 19.50
N GLY A 182 -12.68 -0.94 20.51
CA GLY A 182 -11.68 -1.81 21.15
C GLY A 182 -12.35 -2.70 22.19
N VAL A 183 -12.12 -4.01 22.09
CA VAL A 183 -12.68 -4.99 23.02
C VAL A 183 -11.53 -5.70 23.74
N ASN A 184 -11.52 -5.61 25.08
CA ASN A 184 -10.61 -6.40 25.90
C ASN A 184 -11.37 -7.58 26.52
N MET A 185 -10.97 -8.79 26.15
CA MET A 185 -11.54 -10.04 26.67
C MET A 185 -10.51 -10.68 27.61
N ALA A 186 -10.59 -10.29 28.87
CA ALA A 186 -9.62 -10.72 29.86
C ALA A 186 -9.96 -12.12 30.41
N THR A 187 -8.92 -12.86 30.75
CA THR A 187 -8.95 -14.10 31.55
C THR A 187 -8.07 -13.93 32.79
N GLN A 188 -8.00 -14.93 33.62
CA GLN A 188 -7.11 -14.98 34.79
C GLN A 188 -5.63 -14.79 34.44
N TYR A 189 -5.21 -15.06 33.21
CA TYR A 189 -3.83 -14.94 32.73
C TYR A 189 -3.44 -13.51 32.32
N ASN A 190 -4.39 -12.59 32.23
CA ASN A 190 -4.11 -11.21 31.86
C ASN A 190 -3.70 -10.40 33.07
N THR A 191 -2.53 -9.76 33.03
CA THR A 191 -2.05 -8.87 34.10
C THR A 191 -2.81 -7.54 34.10
N ASP A 192 -2.86 -6.87 35.24
CA ASP A 192 -3.47 -5.55 35.37
C ASP A 192 -2.76 -4.51 34.46
N ILE A 193 -1.44 -4.68 34.26
CA ILE A 193 -0.65 -3.83 33.35
C ILE A 193 -1.20 -3.90 31.93
N THR A 194 -1.42 -5.11 31.40
CA THR A 194 -1.92 -5.28 30.01
C THR A 194 -3.35 -4.77 29.87
N LYS A 195 -4.20 -4.99 30.88
CA LYS A 195 -5.58 -4.46 30.92
C LYS A 195 -5.59 -2.93 30.91
N ASN A 196 -4.74 -2.30 31.72
CA ASN A 196 -4.61 -0.84 31.79
C ASN A 196 -4.04 -0.27 30.49
N ASN A 197 -3.04 -0.92 29.88
CA ASN A 197 -2.50 -0.50 28.58
C ASN A 197 -3.57 -0.51 27.50
N ALA A 198 -4.41 -1.55 27.44
CA ALA A 198 -5.50 -1.63 26.48
C ALA A 198 -6.52 -0.48 26.65
N LYS A 199 -6.88 -0.16 27.89
CA LYS A 199 -7.77 0.96 28.20
C LYS A 199 -7.15 2.30 27.80
N THR A 200 -5.93 2.58 28.26
CA THR A 200 -5.20 3.81 27.94
C THR A 200 -5.01 4.00 26.42
N LEU A 201 -4.73 2.93 25.71
CA LEU A 201 -4.64 2.97 24.24
C LEU A 201 -5.96 3.45 23.62
N CYS A 202 -7.09 2.86 24.02
CA CYS A 202 -8.40 3.24 23.48
C CYS A 202 -8.75 4.69 23.82
N GLU A 203 -8.44 5.15 25.04
CA GLU A 203 -8.59 6.55 25.44
C GLU A 203 -7.76 7.49 24.55
N ASN A 204 -6.48 7.19 24.34
CA ASN A 204 -5.57 7.98 23.51
C ASN A 204 -5.99 8.02 22.04
N LEU A 205 -6.57 6.94 21.51
CA LEU A 205 -7.09 6.87 20.16
C LEU A 205 -8.52 7.43 20.05
N ASN A 206 -9.13 7.84 21.15
CA ASN A 206 -10.52 8.30 21.23
C ASN A 206 -11.51 7.29 20.62
N ILE A 207 -11.29 6.00 20.83
CA ILE A 207 -12.17 4.91 20.41
C ILE A 207 -12.94 4.35 21.61
N ARG A 208 -14.13 3.79 21.32
CA ARG A 208 -14.94 3.16 22.37
C ARG A 208 -14.21 1.92 22.91
N TYR A 209 -14.06 1.84 24.23
CA TYR A 209 -13.49 0.69 24.93
C TYR A 209 -14.59 -0.15 25.57
N LEU A 210 -14.54 -1.47 25.37
CA LEU A 210 -15.37 -2.46 26.03
C LEU A 210 -14.44 -3.47 26.70
N ALA A 211 -14.75 -3.82 27.94
CA ALA A 211 -14.05 -4.89 28.65
C ALA A 211 -15.06 -5.93 29.14
N SER A 212 -14.72 -7.19 28.97
CA SER A 212 -15.50 -8.31 29.50
C SER A 212 -14.57 -9.40 29.96
N ASP A 213 -14.89 -9.99 31.10
CA ASP A 213 -14.27 -11.24 31.51
C ASP A 213 -14.92 -12.39 30.74
N ILE A 214 -14.08 -13.26 30.19
CA ILE A 214 -14.52 -14.43 29.41
C ILE A 214 -14.17 -15.75 30.10
N GLU A 215 -13.78 -15.75 31.36
CA GLU A 215 -13.35 -16.95 32.08
C GLU A 215 -14.44 -18.04 32.07
N ALA A 216 -15.68 -17.67 32.33
CA ALA A 216 -16.80 -18.62 32.30
C ALA A 216 -17.00 -19.29 30.94
N MET A 217 -16.71 -18.57 29.84
CA MET A 217 -16.77 -19.13 28.48
C MET A 217 -15.60 -20.11 28.25
N VAL A 218 -14.43 -19.79 28.74
CA VAL A 218 -13.23 -20.64 28.65
C VAL A 218 -13.48 -21.94 29.45
N GLU A 219 -13.95 -21.85 30.68
CA GLU A 219 -14.27 -23.02 31.51
C GLU A 219 -15.34 -23.91 30.88
N SER A 220 -16.43 -23.34 30.36
CA SER A 220 -17.47 -24.09 29.66
C SER A 220 -16.92 -24.81 28.44
N THR A 221 -16.03 -24.15 27.68
CA THR A 221 -15.39 -24.76 26.50
C THR A 221 -14.49 -25.91 26.93
N LEU A 222 -13.65 -25.75 27.95
CA LEU A 222 -12.78 -26.79 28.46
C LEU A 222 -13.58 -28.01 28.96
N THR A 223 -14.64 -27.78 29.72
CA THR A 223 -15.55 -28.87 30.17
C THR A 223 -16.14 -29.63 28.96
N THR A 224 -16.55 -28.93 27.92
CA THR A 224 -17.06 -29.56 26.72
C THR A 224 -16.01 -30.42 26.03
N MET A 225 -14.77 -29.92 25.94
CA MET A 225 -13.66 -30.67 25.34
C MET A 225 -13.28 -31.92 26.17
N GLU A 226 -13.31 -31.81 27.52
CA GLU A 226 -13.11 -32.96 28.42
C GLU A 226 -14.16 -34.06 28.16
N ASN A 227 -15.43 -33.68 27.97
CA ASN A 227 -16.50 -34.64 27.62
C ASN A 227 -16.27 -35.36 26.29
N PHE A 228 -15.48 -34.78 25.39
CA PHE A 228 -15.04 -35.44 24.15
C PHE A 228 -13.75 -36.25 24.32
N GLY A 229 -13.22 -36.39 25.55
CA GLY A 229 -12.01 -37.15 25.85
C GLY A 229 -10.71 -36.42 25.59
N TYR A 230 -10.75 -35.08 25.39
CA TYR A 230 -9.55 -34.28 25.32
C TYR A 230 -9.08 -33.89 26.74
N ALA A 231 -7.88 -34.30 27.10
CA ALA A 231 -7.26 -33.90 28.39
C ALA A 231 -6.93 -32.41 28.36
N LYS A 232 -6.99 -31.74 29.53
CA LYS A 232 -6.57 -30.33 29.66
C LYS A 232 -5.13 -30.17 29.19
N PRO A 233 -4.86 -29.40 28.13
CA PRO A 233 -3.51 -29.35 27.57
C PRO A 233 -2.51 -28.49 28.37
N TYR A 234 -2.91 -27.91 29.51
CA TYR A 234 -2.16 -26.89 30.23
C TYR A 234 -1.90 -27.16 31.74
N GLU A 235 -2.05 -28.39 32.20
CA GLU A 235 -1.62 -28.74 33.56
C GLU A 235 -0.12 -29.01 33.71
N SER A 236 0.66 -28.85 32.60
CA SER A 236 2.09 -29.15 32.57
C SER A 236 3.01 -28.01 32.08
N LEU A 237 2.55 -26.74 32.20
CA LEU A 237 3.42 -25.60 31.93
C LEU A 237 3.64 -24.75 33.18
#